data_ca838ca04b7d7f4e82c2b9d0f47ab2c9
#
_entry.id   ca838ca04b7d7f4e82c2b9d0f47ab2c9
#
_cell.length_a   1.000
_cell.length_b   1.000
_cell.length_c   1.000
_cell.angle_alpha   90.00
_cell.angle_beta   90.00
_cell.angle_gamma   90.00
#
_symmetry.space_group_name_H-M   'P 1'
#
loop_
_entity.id
_entity.type
_entity.pdbx_description
1 polymer ?
#
loop_
_entity_poly.entity_id
_entity_poly.type
_entity_poly.pdbx_seq_one_letter_code
_entity_poly.pdbx_strand_id
1 'polypeptide(L)'
;MKLSRSAPLLFASLLALGAPAHAAGPNDAQIAAIVVAANAVDIDAGRQAATKTQNKDVRAFAERMVADHAGVNQQATALVQKLHVTPEDNDTSKSLTQGGTTTRTRLAGLSGKAFDKAYVDNEVTYHETVLGALDKTLIPNASNAELKALLVKVRPAFVAHLEHAKHIQAELK
;
A
#
# COMPACT_ATOMS: atom_id res chain seq x y z
N MET A 1 53.12 -19.76 -60.68
CA MET A 1 52.40 -18.68 -60.05
C MET A 1 51.08 -19.25 -59.50
N LYS A 2 50.96 -19.46 -58.17
CA LYS A 2 49.76 -19.99 -57.51
C LYS A 2 49.07 -18.82 -56.81
N LEU A 3 47.86 -18.43 -57.24
CA LEU A 3 47.07 -17.45 -56.60
C LEU A 3 46.31 -18.14 -55.46
N SER A 4 46.59 -17.71 -54.24
CA SER A 4 45.85 -18.04 -53.04
C SER A 4 44.61 -17.12 -52.92
N ARG A 5 43.41 -17.70 -52.90
CA ARG A 5 42.16 -16.98 -52.66
C ARG A 5 41.82 -17.11 -51.18
N SER A 6 41.99 -16.01 -50.45
CA SER A 6 41.49 -15.88 -49.08
C SER A 6 40.01 -15.51 -49.08
N ALA A 7 39.19 -16.33 -48.49
CA ALA A 7 37.75 -16.02 -48.26
C ALA A 7 37.58 -15.29 -46.91
N PRO A 8 36.78 -14.23 -46.83
CA PRO A 8 36.50 -13.59 -45.56
C PRO A 8 35.45 -14.37 -44.77
N LEU A 9 35.77 -14.73 -43.52
CA LEU A 9 34.79 -15.21 -42.53
C LEU A 9 33.91 -14.03 -42.09
N LEU A 10 32.63 -14.06 -42.43
CA LEU A 10 31.63 -13.20 -41.84
C LEU A 10 31.29 -13.72 -40.44
N PHE A 11 31.69 -12.97 -39.42
CA PHE A 11 31.21 -13.15 -38.04
C PHE A 11 29.79 -12.54 -37.94
N ALA A 12 28.79 -13.37 -37.93
CA ALA A 12 27.42 -12.96 -37.62
C ALA A 12 27.29 -12.79 -36.09
N SER A 13 27.40 -11.56 -35.63
CA SER A 13 27.11 -11.22 -34.22
C SER A 13 25.61 -11.33 -33.96
N LEU A 14 25.17 -12.40 -33.27
CA LEU A 14 23.83 -12.53 -32.76
C LEU A 14 23.66 -11.53 -31.62
N LEU A 15 23.02 -10.37 -31.88
CA LEU A 15 22.51 -9.51 -30.84
C LEU A 15 21.29 -10.21 -30.21
N ALA A 16 21.50 -10.83 -29.06
CA ALA A 16 20.40 -11.25 -28.19
C ALA A 16 19.72 -9.98 -27.65
N LEU A 17 18.59 -9.62 -28.25
CA LEU A 17 17.67 -8.66 -27.67
C LEU A 17 17.13 -9.27 -26.37
N GLY A 18 17.75 -8.90 -25.24
CA GLY A 18 17.21 -9.17 -23.93
C GLY A 18 15.86 -8.48 -23.83
N ALA A 19 14.76 -9.25 -23.78
CA ALA A 19 13.44 -8.72 -23.44
C ALA A 19 13.54 -8.03 -22.06
N PRO A 20 12.93 -6.85 -21.87
CA PRO A 20 12.91 -6.21 -20.57
C PRO A 20 12.26 -7.19 -19.60
N ALA A 21 12.98 -7.62 -18.57
CA ALA A 21 12.43 -8.38 -17.48
C ALA A 21 11.40 -7.44 -16.80
N HIS A 22 10.12 -7.70 -17.02
CA HIS A 22 9.09 -7.09 -16.20
C HIS A 22 9.36 -7.57 -14.78
N ALA A 23 9.60 -6.63 -13.86
CA ALA A 23 9.70 -6.98 -12.46
C ALA A 23 8.44 -7.75 -12.07
N ALA A 24 8.61 -8.99 -11.62
CA ALA A 24 7.48 -9.80 -11.17
C ALA A 24 6.77 -9.04 -10.03
N GLY A 25 5.43 -9.05 -10.05
CA GLY A 25 4.65 -8.46 -8.97
C GLY A 25 4.98 -9.11 -7.62
N PRO A 26 4.51 -8.52 -6.50
CA PRO A 26 4.79 -9.03 -5.16
C PRO A 26 4.20 -10.45 -4.99
N ASN A 27 4.95 -11.35 -4.35
CA ASN A 27 4.46 -12.67 -3.93
C ASN A 27 3.56 -12.58 -2.69
N ASP A 28 2.93 -13.68 -2.27
CA ASP A 28 1.99 -13.71 -1.14
C ASP A 28 2.62 -13.25 0.19
N ALA A 29 3.88 -13.56 0.46
CA ALA A 29 4.59 -13.12 1.66
C ALA A 29 4.83 -11.60 1.65
N GLN A 30 5.17 -11.07 0.49
CA GLN A 30 5.34 -9.64 0.27
C GLN A 30 4.00 -8.88 0.31
N ILE A 31 2.94 -9.46 -0.26
CA ILE A 31 1.58 -8.90 -0.16
C ILE A 31 1.15 -8.84 1.30
N ALA A 32 1.38 -9.88 2.09
CA ALA A 32 1.07 -9.88 3.52
C ALA A 32 1.81 -8.76 4.27
N ALA A 33 3.09 -8.55 4.00
CA ALA A 33 3.87 -7.46 4.59
C ALA A 33 3.33 -6.08 4.19
N ILE A 34 2.97 -5.88 2.91
CA ILE A 34 2.37 -4.64 2.43
C ILE A 34 1.04 -4.35 3.15
N VAL A 35 0.17 -5.35 3.28
CA VAL A 35 -1.14 -5.21 3.95
C VAL A 35 -0.95 -4.82 5.41
N VAL A 36 -0.08 -5.52 6.14
CA VAL A 36 0.18 -5.22 7.56
C VAL A 36 0.76 -3.82 7.73
N ALA A 37 1.72 -3.42 6.89
CA ALA A 37 2.33 -2.09 6.92
C ALA A 37 1.31 -1.00 6.62
N ALA A 38 0.48 -1.17 5.58
CA ALA A 38 -0.55 -0.21 5.22
C ALA A 38 -1.54 0.02 6.36
N ASN A 39 -2.07 -1.06 6.96
CA ASN A 39 -2.98 -0.91 8.09
C ASN A 39 -2.31 -0.28 9.32
N ALA A 40 -1.03 -0.61 9.60
CA ALA A 40 -0.30 -0.03 10.72
C ALA A 40 -0.12 1.49 10.57
N VAL A 41 0.17 1.97 9.37
CA VAL A 41 0.28 3.40 9.05
C VAL A 41 -1.02 4.13 9.35
N ASP A 42 -2.15 3.57 8.96
CA ASP A 42 -3.47 4.16 9.18
C ASP A 42 -3.87 4.15 10.65
N ILE A 43 -3.66 3.03 11.34
CA ILE A 43 -3.87 2.92 12.79
C ILE A 43 -3.09 3.99 13.55
N ASP A 44 -1.83 4.20 13.21
CA ASP A 44 -0.97 5.17 13.88
C ASP A 44 -1.39 6.61 13.61
N ALA A 45 -1.79 6.93 12.37
CA ALA A 45 -2.33 8.24 12.01
C ALA A 45 -3.67 8.50 12.70
N GLY A 46 -4.56 7.50 12.73
CA GLY A 46 -5.84 7.55 13.42
C GLY A 46 -5.69 7.77 14.93
N ARG A 47 -4.78 7.06 15.59
CA ARG A 47 -4.48 7.27 17.02
C ARG A 47 -4.00 8.69 17.31
N GLN A 48 -3.11 9.22 16.48
CA GLN A 48 -2.65 10.61 16.60
C GLN A 48 -3.83 11.58 16.43
N ALA A 49 -4.69 11.37 15.43
CA ALA A 49 -5.82 12.22 15.15
C ALA A 49 -6.86 12.18 16.26
N ALA A 50 -7.26 11.00 16.73
CA ALA A 50 -8.22 10.84 17.82
C ALA A 50 -7.79 11.57 19.11
N THR A 51 -6.47 11.61 19.38
CA THR A 51 -5.94 12.31 20.55
C THR A 51 -5.87 13.82 20.35
N LYS A 52 -5.56 14.28 19.13
CA LYS A 52 -5.17 15.67 18.87
C LYS A 52 -6.32 16.55 18.41
N THR A 53 -7.29 15.99 17.69
CA THR A 53 -8.42 16.77 17.17
C THR A 53 -9.42 17.17 18.26
N GLN A 54 -10.05 18.33 18.08
CA GLN A 54 -11.21 18.79 18.85
C GLN A 54 -12.50 18.68 18.05
N ASN A 55 -12.43 18.41 16.75
CA ASN A 55 -13.58 18.18 15.89
C ASN A 55 -14.13 16.77 16.14
N LYS A 56 -15.44 16.69 16.43
CA LYS A 56 -16.10 15.42 16.80
C LYS A 56 -16.15 14.42 15.65
N ASP A 57 -16.38 14.90 14.43
CA ASP A 57 -16.51 14.06 13.24
C ASP A 57 -15.15 13.50 12.81
N VAL A 58 -14.11 14.34 12.86
CA VAL A 58 -12.72 13.91 12.63
C VAL A 58 -12.29 12.87 13.68
N ARG A 59 -12.65 13.06 14.95
CA ARG A 59 -12.36 12.10 16.02
C ARG A 59 -13.05 10.77 15.78
N ALA A 60 -14.36 10.78 15.51
CA ALA A 60 -15.13 9.58 15.26
C ALA A 60 -14.60 8.80 14.04
N PHE A 61 -14.21 9.52 12.97
CA PHE A 61 -13.58 8.94 11.81
C PHE A 61 -12.22 8.29 12.19
N ALA A 62 -11.37 9.00 12.90
CA ALA A 62 -10.05 8.49 13.31
C ALA A 62 -10.15 7.24 14.21
N GLU A 63 -11.08 7.23 15.16
CA GLU A 63 -11.35 6.07 16.01
C GLU A 63 -11.84 4.87 15.18
N ARG A 64 -12.66 5.11 14.17
CA ARG A 64 -13.10 4.08 13.22
C ARG A 64 -11.93 3.53 12.41
N MET A 65 -11.04 4.38 11.89
CA MET A 65 -9.83 3.93 11.19
C MET A 65 -8.99 3.00 12.07
N VAL A 66 -8.77 3.37 13.33
CA VAL A 66 -8.04 2.52 14.28
C VAL A 66 -8.71 1.16 14.46
N ALA A 67 -10.03 1.12 14.66
CA ALA A 67 -10.77 -0.11 14.92
C ALA A 67 -10.79 -1.04 13.70
N ASP A 68 -11.17 -0.50 12.54
CA ASP A 68 -11.37 -1.28 11.32
C ASP A 68 -10.04 -1.84 10.80
N HIS A 69 -8.98 -1.01 10.73
CA HIS A 69 -7.66 -1.43 10.28
C HIS A 69 -6.97 -2.38 11.27
N ALA A 70 -7.18 -2.25 12.59
CA ALA A 70 -6.74 -3.24 13.56
C ALA A 70 -7.41 -4.60 13.34
N GLY A 71 -8.70 -4.60 13.04
CA GLY A 71 -9.45 -5.81 12.69
C GLY A 71 -8.92 -6.49 11.41
N VAL A 72 -8.55 -5.71 10.41
CA VAL A 72 -7.92 -6.24 9.19
C VAL A 72 -6.55 -6.86 9.51
N ASN A 73 -5.72 -6.19 10.31
CA ASN A 73 -4.42 -6.74 10.72
C ASN A 73 -4.53 -8.03 11.53
N GLN A 74 -5.54 -8.16 12.39
CA GLN A 74 -5.81 -9.40 13.10
C GLN A 74 -6.16 -10.54 12.13
N GLN A 75 -7.03 -10.28 11.14
CA GLN A 75 -7.39 -11.26 10.12
C GLN A 75 -6.18 -11.65 9.25
N ALA A 76 -5.36 -10.68 8.83
CA ALA A 76 -4.15 -10.93 8.06
C ALA A 76 -3.14 -11.76 8.84
N THR A 77 -2.92 -11.43 10.13
CA THR A 77 -2.00 -12.18 11.01
C THR A 77 -2.49 -13.61 11.22
N ALA A 78 -3.77 -13.82 11.50
CA ALA A 78 -4.33 -15.15 11.66
C ALA A 78 -4.19 -15.98 10.37
N LEU A 79 -4.38 -15.35 9.21
CA LEU A 79 -4.25 -16.02 7.93
C LEU A 79 -2.81 -16.45 7.63
N VAL A 80 -1.82 -15.57 7.81
CA VAL A 80 -0.42 -15.94 7.55
C VAL A 80 0.07 -17.03 8.50
N GLN A 81 -0.40 -17.04 9.77
CA GLN A 81 -0.14 -18.13 10.71
C GLN A 81 -0.74 -19.46 10.25
N LYS A 82 -2.02 -19.44 9.82
CA LYS A 82 -2.71 -20.62 9.27
C LYS A 82 -1.99 -21.18 8.03
N LEU A 83 -1.49 -20.31 7.17
CA LEU A 83 -0.82 -20.67 5.93
C LEU A 83 0.68 -20.98 6.12
N HIS A 84 1.21 -20.85 7.33
CA HIS A 84 2.64 -20.96 7.62
C HIS A 84 3.52 -20.05 6.75
N VAL A 85 2.98 -18.86 6.40
CA VAL A 85 3.69 -17.83 5.62
C VAL A 85 4.28 -16.80 6.59
N THR A 86 5.56 -16.49 6.44
CA THR A 86 6.19 -15.37 7.14
C THR A 86 6.12 -14.13 6.23
N PRO A 87 5.50 -13.02 6.67
CA PRO A 87 5.52 -11.79 5.89
C PRO A 87 6.95 -11.35 5.56
N GLU A 88 7.18 -10.95 4.31
CA GLU A 88 8.49 -10.54 3.80
C GLU A 88 8.48 -9.06 3.43
N ASP A 89 9.30 -8.26 4.11
CA ASP A 89 9.46 -6.85 3.81
C ASP A 89 10.01 -6.62 2.41
N ASN A 90 9.47 -5.59 1.76
CA ASN A 90 9.85 -5.18 0.42
C ASN A 90 9.85 -3.65 0.30
N ASP A 91 10.23 -3.12 -0.85
CA ASP A 91 10.34 -1.68 -1.05
C ASP A 91 9.00 -0.97 -0.84
N THR A 92 7.87 -1.61 -1.18
CA THR A 92 6.54 -1.04 -0.98
C THR A 92 6.20 -0.95 0.52
N SER A 93 6.37 -2.03 1.30
CA SER A 93 6.09 -2.03 2.74
C SER A 93 6.96 -1.03 3.50
N LYS A 94 8.24 -0.94 3.13
CA LYS A 94 9.19 0.03 3.69
C LYS A 94 8.81 1.47 3.34
N SER A 95 8.45 1.73 2.07
CA SER A 95 8.00 3.06 1.63
C SER A 95 6.73 3.51 2.34
N LEU A 96 5.77 2.61 2.55
CA LEU A 96 4.55 2.89 3.33
C LEU A 96 4.90 3.31 4.76
N THR A 97 5.73 2.53 5.45
CA THR A 97 6.15 2.83 6.83
C THR A 97 6.89 4.17 6.92
N GLN A 98 7.81 4.43 5.99
CA GLN A 98 8.54 5.70 5.92
C GLN A 98 7.60 6.88 5.66
N GLY A 99 6.70 6.75 4.69
CA GLY A 99 5.71 7.76 4.34
C GLY A 99 4.76 8.05 5.50
N GLY A 100 4.29 7.02 6.21
CA GLY A 100 3.47 7.15 7.40
C GLY A 100 4.18 7.91 8.52
N THR A 101 5.46 7.61 8.77
CA THR A 101 6.28 8.35 9.75
C THR A 101 6.42 9.82 9.37
N THR A 102 6.72 10.12 8.10
CA THR A 102 6.83 11.48 7.59
C THR A 102 5.51 12.24 7.74
N THR A 103 4.39 11.62 7.40
CA THR A 103 3.05 12.21 7.55
C THR A 103 2.74 12.53 9.01
N ARG A 104 2.94 11.59 9.93
CA ARG A 104 2.69 11.79 11.36
C ARG A 104 3.58 12.91 11.94
N THR A 105 4.85 12.99 11.52
CA THR A 105 5.75 14.08 11.91
C THR A 105 5.22 15.44 11.45
N ARG A 106 4.76 15.55 10.20
CA ARG A 106 4.13 16.77 9.68
C ARG A 106 2.87 17.12 10.46
N LEU A 107 2.00 16.18 10.72
CA LEU A 107 0.76 16.35 11.48
C LEU A 107 1.03 16.75 12.95
N ALA A 108 2.13 16.29 13.55
CA ALA A 108 2.52 16.63 14.90
C ALA A 108 2.73 18.15 15.08
N GLY A 109 3.24 18.83 14.06
CA GLY A 109 3.46 20.28 14.05
C GLY A 109 2.21 21.13 13.84
N LEU A 110 1.06 20.54 13.52
CA LEU A 110 -0.20 21.23 13.26
C LEU A 110 -1.14 21.16 14.46
N SER A 111 -2.16 22.04 14.54
CA SER A 111 -3.20 22.03 15.56
C SER A 111 -4.52 22.61 15.03
N GLY A 112 -5.64 22.33 15.74
CA GLY A 112 -6.95 22.84 15.42
C GLY A 112 -7.37 22.55 13.98
N LYS A 113 -8.04 23.48 13.32
CA LYS A 113 -8.54 23.30 11.93
C LYS A 113 -7.46 22.94 10.93
N ALA A 114 -6.23 23.44 11.09
CA ALA A 114 -5.12 23.12 10.18
C ALA A 114 -4.69 21.65 10.32
N PHE A 115 -4.71 21.11 11.53
CA PHE A 115 -4.48 19.68 11.78
C PHE A 115 -5.60 18.85 11.19
N ASP A 116 -6.86 19.18 11.51
CA ASP A 116 -8.03 18.41 11.07
C ASP A 116 -8.07 18.29 9.54
N LYS A 117 -7.91 19.44 8.86
CA LYS A 117 -7.85 19.45 7.39
C LYS A 117 -6.70 18.64 6.86
N ALA A 118 -5.50 18.76 7.40
CA ALA A 118 -4.31 18.05 6.90
C ALA A 118 -4.40 16.54 7.13
N TYR A 119 -5.03 16.09 8.24
CA TYR A 119 -5.30 14.69 8.51
C TYR A 119 -6.31 14.13 7.50
N VAL A 120 -7.45 14.78 7.33
CA VAL A 120 -8.51 14.30 6.44
C VAL A 120 -8.07 14.32 4.97
N ASP A 121 -7.34 15.34 4.53
CA ASP A 121 -6.74 15.39 3.19
C ASP A 121 -5.79 14.21 2.96
N ASN A 122 -5.01 13.85 3.99
CA ASN A 122 -4.14 12.67 3.95
C ASN A 122 -4.95 11.39 3.82
N GLU A 123 -6.03 11.22 4.59
CA GLU A 123 -6.87 10.02 4.56
C GLU A 123 -7.51 9.81 3.18
N VAL A 124 -7.99 10.88 2.53
CA VAL A 124 -8.48 10.81 1.16
C VAL A 124 -7.41 10.28 0.21
N THR A 125 -6.23 10.92 0.20
CA THR A 125 -5.12 10.55 -0.69
C THR A 125 -4.61 9.13 -0.40
N TYR A 126 -4.53 8.78 0.88
CA TYR A 126 -4.04 7.47 1.31
C TYR A 126 -4.97 6.35 0.88
N HIS A 127 -6.28 6.48 1.12
CA HIS A 127 -7.26 5.47 0.73
C HIS A 127 -7.39 5.34 -0.80
N GLU A 128 -7.28 6.43 -1.57
CA GLU A 128 -7.21 6.36 -3.03
C GLU A 128 -5.99 5.56 -3.50
N THR A 129 -4.84 5.79 -2.89
CA THR A 129 -3.59 5.07 -3.20
C THR A 129 -3.70 3.58 -2.84
N VAL A 130 -4.20 3.26 -1.65
CA VAL A 130 -4.36 1.87 -1.17
C VAL A 130 -5.36 1.10 -2.03
N LEU A 131 -6.51 1.69 -2.38
CA LEU A 131 -7.50 1.08 -3.28
C LEU A 131 -6.91 0.83 -4.67
N GLY A 132 -6.14 1.79 -5.19
CA GLY A 132 -5.42 1.60 -6.45
C GLY A 132 -4.42 0.45 -6.40
N ALA A 133 -3.68 0.29 -5.30
CA ALA A 133 -2.75 -0.82 -5.10
C ALA A 133 -3.49 -2.16 -4.94
N LEU A 134 -4.59 -2.20 -4.19
CA LEU A 134 -5.43 -3.39 -4.06
C LEU A 134 -5.90 -3.90 -5.42
N ASP A 135 -6.47 -3.01 -6.23
CA ASP A 135 -7.09 -3.38 -7.50
C ASP A 135 -6.10 -3.73 -8.60
N LYS A 136 -4.99 -2.99 -8.68
CA LYS A 136 -4.04 -3.10 -9.79
C LYS A 136 -2.85 -4.01 -9.50
N THR A 137 -2.57 -4.27 -8.22
CA THR A 137 -1.34 -4.98 -7.83
C THR A 137 -1.62 -6.14 -6.87
N LEU A 138 -2.23 -5.90 -5.71
CA LEU A 138 -2.27 -6.93 -4.66
C LEU A 138 -3.24 -8.06 -5.00
N ILE A 139 -4.48 -7.75 -5.37
CA ILE A 139 -5.49 -8.76 -5.74
C ILE A 139 -5.06 -9.56 -6.99
N PRO A 140 -4.57 -8.93 -8.08
CA PRO A 140 -4.12 -9.69 -9.25
C PRO A 140 -2.94 -10.62 -8.97
N ASN A 141 -1.98 -10.22 -8.13
CA ASN A 141 -0.77 -10.99 -7.84
C ASN A 141 -0.93 -11.98 -6.67
N ALA A 142 -1.99 -11.91 -5.87
CA ALA A 142 -2.25 -12.88 -4.82
C ALA A 142 -2.51 -14.27 -5.42
N SER A 143 -1.58 -15.20 -5.18
CA SER A 143 -1.64 -16.59 -5.66
C SER A 143 -2.45 -17.47 -4.72
N ASN A 144 -2.35 -17.24 -3.40
CA ASN A 144 -3.13 -17.96 -2.41
C ASN A 144 -4.59 -17.48 -2.42
N ALA A 145 -5.52 -18.41 -2.59
CA ALA A 145 -6.95 -18.12 -2.70
C ALA A 145 -7.54 -17.47 -1.45
N GLU A 146 -7.07 -17.83 -0.24
CA GLU A 146 -7.57 -17.25 1.02
C GLU A 146 -7.04 -15.82 1.22
N LEU A 147 -5.77 -15.56 0.85
CA LEU A 147 -5.22 -14.21 0.85
C LEU A 147 -5.98 -13.32 -0.15
N LYS A 148 -6.19 -13.79 -1.36
CA LYS A 148 -7.00 -13.08 -2.35
C LYS A 148 -8.41 -12.79 -1.85
N ALA A 149 -9.06 -13.78 -1.24
CA ALA A 149 -10.40 -13.62 -0.68
C ALA A 149 -10.43 -12.58 0.45
N LEU A 150 -9.40 -12.53 1.32
CA LEU A 150 -9.28 -11.50 2.35
C LEU A 150 -9.18 -10.10 1.73
N LEU A 151 -8.30 -9.91 0.73
CA LEU A 151 -8.14 -8.63 0.04
C LEU A 151 -9.45 -8.15 -0.60
N VAL A 152 -10.16 -9.04 -1.28
CA VAL A 152 -11.47 -8.75 -1.89
C VAL A 152 -12.50 -8.39 -0.82
N LYS A 153 -12.52 -9.12 0.31
CA LYS A 153 -13.46 -8.91 1.42
C LYS A 153 -13.29 -7.55 2.09
N VAL A 154 -12.07 -7.07 2.28
CA VAL A 154 -11.82 -5.80 2.99
C VAL A 154 -12.00 -4.57 2.10
N ARG A 155 -11.89 -4.73 0.79
CA ARG A 155 -11.98 -3.63 -0.18
C ARG A 155 -13.23 -2.72 -0.03
N PRO A 156 -14.45 -3.25 0.15
CA PRO A 156 -15.64 -2.40 0.35
C PRO A 156 -15.56 -1.49 1.58
N ALA A 157 -14.94 -1.96 2.66
CA ALA A 157 -14.72 -1.12 3.85
C ALA A 157 -13.80 0.07 3.52
N PHE A 158 -12.72 -0.15 2.78
CA PHE A 158 -11.80 0.91 2.38
C PHE A 158 -12.44 1.92 1.42
N VAL A 159 -13.35 1.47 0.55
CA VAL A 159 -14.19 2.40 -0.24
C VAL A 159 -15.07 3.25 0.67
N ALA A 160 -15.71 2.65 1.67
CA ALA A 160 -16.55 3.38 2.62
C ALA A 160 -15.73 4.38 3.47
N HIS A 161 -14.49 4.05 3.84
CA HIS A 161 -13.58 4.97 4.52
C HIS A 161 -13.24 6.18 3.62
N LEU A 162 -12.90 5.94 2.36
CA LEU A 162 -12.61 7.02 1.39
C LEU A 162 -13.80 7.97 1.23
N GLU A 163 -14.99 7.44 1.05
CA GLU A 163 -16.19 8.28 0.88
C GLU A 163 -16.51 9.08 2.15
N HIS A 164 -16.32 8.47 3.34
CA HIS A 164 -16.49 9.19 4.60
C HIS A 164 -15.43 10.29 4.79
N ALA A 165 -14.18 10.01 4.45
CA ALA A 165 -13.11 11.02 4.48
C ALA A 165 -13.41 12.19 3.54
N LYS A 166 -13.89 11.93 2.32
CA LYS A 166 -14.31 12.97 1.36
C LYS A 166 -15.49 13.81 1.88
N HIS A 167 -16.43 13.18 2.56
CA HIS A 167 -17.55 13.89 3.18
C HIS A 167 -17.04 14.88 4.23
N ILE A 168 -16.23 14.42 5.19
CA ILE A 168 -15.64 15.29 6.21
C ILE A 168 -14.76 16.39 5.57
N GLN A 169 -13.98 16.05 4.54
CA GLN A 169 -13.16 17.01 3.81
C GLN A 169 -13.98 18.17 3.23
N ALA A 170 -15.19 17.88 2.73
CA ALA A 170 -16.08 18.89 2.20
C ALA A 170 -16.63 19.83 3.29
N GLU A 171 -16.79 19.34 4.52
CA GLU A 171 -17.29 20.11 5.67
C GLU A 171 -16.19 20.96 6.34
N LEU A 172 -14.91 20.59 6.17
CA LEU A 172 -13.76 21.30 6.74
C LEU A 172 -13.27 22.51 5.91
N LYS A 173 -14.02 22.94 4.91
CA LYS A 173 -13.68 24.07 4.03
C LYS A 173 -13.82 25.42 4.70
#